data_3184f341065ff3690fe0cbf52f310bd0
#
_entry.id   3184f341065ff3690fe0cbf52f310bd0
#
_cell.length_a   1.000
_cell.length_b   1.000
_cell.length_c   1.000
_cell.angle_alpha   90.00
_cell.angle_beta   90.00
_cell.angle_gamma   90.00
#
_symmetry.space_group_name_H-M   'P 1'
#
loop_
_entity.id
_entity.type
_entity.pdbx_description
1 polymer ?
#
loop_
_entity_poly.entity_id
_entity_poly.type
_entity_poly.pdbx_seq_one_letter_code
_entity_poly.pdbx_strand_id
1 'polypeptide(L)'
;TSRFHQTDKMHFKKMLAPNGERILAHVSNFRKVKRVEDVIRVFERVHEQMPSKLLMIGDGPERQNAEELCRSLSMNNDIRFLGKQDQMDEILSIADLFLLPSQYESFGLSALEAMASGVPVISTNAGGLPEINIHGKTGFLSPIGDVSDMAGHALKILQDDDTLQQFKDAAITHARTFEKSRIIPLYEQLYDTVLAEYREKKSLEV
;
A
#
# COMPACT_ATOMS: atom_id res chain seq x y z
N THR A 1 4.43 14.03 -0.68
CA THR A 1 2.99 14.03 -1.00
C THR A 1 2.60 14.91 -2.19
N SER A 2 3.47 15.86 -2.68
CA SER A 2 3.13 16.74 -3.80
C SER A 2 2.78 16.01 -5.11
N ARG A 3 3.32 14.81 -5.35
CA ARG A 3 3.02 13.98 -6.53
C ARG A 3 1.85 13.03 -6.29
N PHE A 4 1.73 12.48 -5.08
CA PHE A 4 0.67 11.53 -4.71
C PHE A 4 -0.42 12.28 -3.96
N HIS A 5 -1.62 12.37 -4.54
CA HIS A 5 -2.79 13.04 -3.97
C HIS A 5 -4.06 12.40 -4.52
N GLN A 6 -5.15 12.52 -3.78
CA GLN A 6 -6.45 12.06 -4.24
C GLN A 6 -6.86 12.87 -5.47
N THR A 7 -7.13 12.19 -6.57
CA THR A 7 -7.58 12.79 -7.84
C THR A 7 -8.97 12.25 -8.16
N ASP A 8 -9.89 13.14 -8.56
CA ASP A 8 -11.20 12.72 -9.06
C ASP A 8 -11.06 12.23 -10.50
N LYS A 9 -10.86 10.92 -10.65
CA LYS A 9 -10.75 10.24 -11.93
C LYS A 9 -11.92 9.28 -12.15
N MET A 10 -13.11 9.73 -11.83
CA MET A 10 -14.35 8.96 -11.96
C MET A 10 -14.50 8.29 -13.33
N HIS A 11 -14.07 8.95 -14.40
CA HIS A 11 -14.13 8.37 -15.74
C HIS A 11 -13.23 7.13 -15.87
N PHE A 12 -12.00 7.21 -15.39
CA PHE A 12 -11.05 6.08 -15.45
C PHE A 12 -11.49 4.94 -14.54
N LYS A 13 -12.00 5.26 -13.36
CA LYS A 13 -12.60 4.26 -12.46
C LYS A 13 -13.74 3.51 -13.13
N LYS A 14 -14.66 4.21 -13.82
CA LYS A 14 -15.77 3.60 -14.55
C LYS A 14 -15.35 2.69 -15.70
N MET A 15 -14.19 2.94 -16.33
CA MET A 15 -13.66 2.05 -17.36
C MET A 15 -13.14 0.73 -16.79
N LEU A 16 -12.57 0.73 -15.59
CA LEU A 16 -12.02 -0.45 -14.94
C LEU A 16 -13.03 -1.21 -14.10
N ALA A 17 -13.98 -0.49 -13.52
CA ALA A 17 -15.04 -0.99 -12.65
C ALA A 17 -16.40 -0.41 -13.10
N PRO A 18 -16.94 -0.86 -14.26
CA PRO A 18 -18.12 -0.25 -14.88
C PRO A 18 -19.41 -0.44 -14.07
N ASN A 19 -19.48 -1.47 -13.23
CA ASN A 19 -20.65 -1.79 -12.42
C ASN A 19 -20.50 -1.33 -10.96
N GLY A 20 -19.52 -0.47 -10.67
CA GLY A 20 -19.27 0.04 -9.32
C GLY A 20 -18.46 -0.93 -8.43
N GLU A 21 -17.72 -1.85 -9.04
CA GLU A 21 -16.84 -2.78 -8.32
C GLU A 21 -15.79 -2.02 -7.49
N ARG A 22 -15.40 -2.57 -6.34
CA ARG A 22 -14.29 -2.05 -5.55
C ARG A 22 -12.96 -2.34 -6.26
N ILE A 23 -12.06 -1.37 -6.28
CA ILE A 23 -10.74 -1.52 -6.89
C ILE A 23 -9.70 -1.71 -5.80
N LEU A 24 -9.08 -2.90 -5.78
CA LEU A 24 -7.90 -3.18 -4.97
C LEU A 24 -6.65 -2.98 -5.83
N ALA A 25 -5.55 -2.56 -5.22
CA ALA A 25 -4.27 -2.36 -5.90
C ALA A 25 -3.11 -2.98 -5.14
N HIS A 26 -2.10 -3.43 -5.88
CA HIS A 26 -0.80 -3.86 -5.38
C HIS A 26 0.31 -3.32 -6.27
N VAL A 27 1.36 -2.80 -5.64
CA VAL A 27 2.54 -2.26 -6.34
C VAL A 27 3.80 -2.89 -5.77
N SER A 28 4.56 -3.60 -6.58
CA SER A 28 5.87 -4.13 -6.19
C SER A 28 6.73 -4.55 -7.38
N ASN A 29 7.96 -4.97 -7.10
CA ASN A 29 8.87 -5.58 -8.06
C ASN A 29 8.70 -7.11 -8.19
N PHE A 30 7.56 -7.65 -7.84
CA PHE A 30 7.16 -9.07 -7.94
C PHE A 30 8.26 -10.07 -7.58
N ARG A 31 8.96 -9.82 -6.46
CA ARG A 31 9.92 -10.76 -5.87
C ARG A 31 9.22 -11.62 -4.81
N LYS A 32 9.76 -12.80 -4.54
CA LYS A 32 9.24 -13.76 -3.57
C LYS A 32 8.94 -13.13 -2.20
N VAL A 33 9.79 -12.22 -1.72
CA VAL A 33 9.60 -11.48 -0.46
C VAL A 33 8.33 -10.61 -0.46
N LYS A 34 7.79 -10.25 -1.62
CA LYS A 34 6.56 -9.47 -1.78
C LYS A 34 5.28 -10.31 -1.71
N ARG A 35 5.42 -11.64 -1.71
CA ARG A 35 4.31 -12.59 -1.56
C ARG A 35 3.13 -12.29 -2.49
N VAL A 36 3.45 -12.13 -3.78
CA VAL A 36 2.48 -11.71 -4.82
C VAL A 36 1.30 -12.69 -4.92
N GLU A 37 1.52 -13.98 -4.65
CA GLU A 37 0.46 -14.99 -4.58
C GLU A 37 -0.55 -14.67 -3.46
N ASP A 38 -0.08 -14.20 -2.31
CA ASP A 38 -0.98 -13.84 -1.21
C ASP A 38 -1.89 -12.65 -1.59
N VAL A 39 -1.40 -11.71 -2.40
CA VAL A 39 -2.24 -10.63 -2.94
C VAL A 39 -3.45 -11.20 -3.69
N ILE A 40 -3.20 -12.18 -4.57
CA ILE A 40 -4.24 -12.84 -5.36
C ILE A 40 -5.19 -13.64 -4.45
N ARG A 41 -4.66 -14.36 -3.46
CA ARG A 41 -5.46 -15.13 -2.50
C ARG A 41 -6.33 -14.26 -1.59
N VAL A 42 -5.80 -13.11 -1.15
CA VAL A 42 -6.60 -12.11 -0.41
C VAL A 42 -7.71 -11.57 -1.30
N PHE A 43 -7.37 -11.20 -2.54
CA PHE A 43 -8.34 -10.71 -3.50
C PHE A 43 -9.44 -11.76 -3.83
N GLU A 44 -9.09 -13.03 -4.04
CA GLU A 44 -10.02 -14.15 -4.25
C GLU A 44 -11.11 -14.14 -3.16
N ARG A 45 -10.72 -14.11 -1.88
CA ARG A 45 -11.64 -14.10 -0.74
C ARG A 45 -12.51 -12.85 -0.64
N VAL A 46 -11.97 -11.69 -1.03
CA VAL A 46 -12.74 -10.44 -1.10
C VAL A 46 -13.75 -10.53 -2.25
N HIS A 47 -13.31 -10.99 -3.42
CA HIS A 47 -14.13 -11.09 -4.62
C HIS A 47 -15.31 -12.07 -4.46
N GLU A 48 -15.13 -13.14 -3.70
CA GLU A 48 -16.22 -14.07 -3.32
C GLU A 48 -17.34 -13.40 -2.53
N GLN A 49 -17.05 -12.30 -1.82
CA GLN A 49 -18.01 -11.62 -0.94
C GLN A 49 -18.58 -10.34 -1.57
N MET A 50 -17.83 -9.70 -2.48
CA MET A 50 -18.27 -8.46 -3.11
C MET A 50 -17.64 -8.25 -4.49
N PRO A 51 -18.38 -7.65 -5.45
CA PRO A 51 -17.83 -7.31 -6.75
C PRO A 51 -16.59 -6.42 -6.62
N SER A 52 -15.46 -6.90 -7.13
CA SER A 52 -14.18 -6.20 -7.01
C SER A 52 -13.26 -6.47 -8.18
N LYS A 53 -12.27 -5.61 -8.38
CA LYS A 53 -11.20 -5.71 -9.39
C LYS A 53 -9.85 -5.55 -8.70
N LEU A 54 -8.82 -6.24 -9.18
CA LEU A 54 -7.45 -6.12 -8.69
C LEU A 54 -6.52 -5.58 -9.76
N LEU A 55 -5.78 -4.54 -9.43
CA LEU A 55 -4.72 -3.98 -10.25
C LEU A 55 -3.35 -4.41 -9.69
N MET A 56 -2.63 -5.19 -10.48
CA MET A 56 -1.28 -5.68 -10.18
C MET A 56 -0.26 -4.84 -10.94
N ILE A 57 0.43 -3.94 -10.24
CA ILE A 57 1.34 -2.97 -10.84
C ILE A 57 2.78 -3.33 -10.49
N GLY A 58 3.61 -3.40 -11.52
CA GLY A 58 5.01 -3.79 -11.43
C GLY A 58 5.35 -5.00 -12.27
N ASP A 59 6.55 -5.51 -12.06
CA ASP A 59 7.08 -6.65 -12.81
C ASP A 59 8.19 -7.33 -12.01
N GLY A 60 8.45 -8.61 -12.29
CA GLY A 60 9.52 -9.35 -11.65
C GLY A 60 9.38 -10.87 -11.75
N PRO A 61 10.28 -11.62 -11.07
CA PRO A 61 10.36 -13.07 -11.20
C PRO A 61 9.08 -13.83 -10.90
N GLU A 62 8.24 -13.34 -9.97
CA GLU A 62 7.02 -14.02 -9.56
C GLU A 62 5.81 -13.67 -10.45
N ARG A 63 5.98 -12.88 -11.52
CA ARG A 63 4.87 -12.48 -12.38
C ARG A 63 4.20 -13.68 -13.05
N GLN A 64 5.01 -14.58 -13.63
CA GLN A 64 4.46 -15.75 -14.32
C GLN A 64 3.66 -16.64 -13.38
N ASN A 65 4.18 -16.92 -12.17
CA ASN A 65 3.48 -17.71 -11.15
C ASN A 65 2.15 -17.05 -10.76
N ALA A 66 2.15 -15.72 -10.60
CA ALA A 66 0.95 -14.95 -10.27
C ALA A 66 -0.10 -15.02 -11.41
N GLU A 67 0.31 -14.90 -12.67
CA GLU A 67 -0.60 -15.02 -13.82
C GLU A 67 -1.14 -16.46 -13.97
N GLU A 68 -0.33 -17.48 -13.68
CA GLU A 68 -0.76 -18.89 -13.67
C GLU A 68 -1.79 -19.14 -12.56
N LEU A 69 -1.56 -18.62 -11.36
CA LEU A 69 -2.51 -18.69 -10.26
C LEU A 69 -3.83 -18.01 -10.63
N CYS A 70 -3.78 -16.80 -11.20
CA CYS A 70 -4.94 -16.07 -11.67
C CYS A 70 -5.78 -16.90 -12.67
N ARG A 71 -5.12 -17.57 -13.64
CA ARG A 71 -5.80 -18.47 -14.60
C ARG A 71 -6.42 -19.67 -13.91
N SER A 72 -5.71 -20.29 -12.97
CA SER A 72 -6.21 -21.48 -12.25
C SER A 72 -7.46 -21.17 -11.41
N LEU A 73 -7.59 -19.92 -10.94
CA LEU A 73 -8.74 -19.43 -10.20
C LEU A 73 -9.85 -18.84 -11.10
N SER A 74 -9.65 -18.86 -12.44
CA SER A 74 -10.59 -18.28 -13.42
C SER A 74 -10.85 -16.77 -13.22
N MET A 75 -9.88 -16.02 -12.68
CA MET A 75 -10.00 -14.59 -12.33
C MET A 75 -9.41 -13.64 -13.39
N ASN A 76 -9.18 -14.10 -14.63
CA ASN A 76 -8.55 -13.31 -15.69
C ASN A 76 -9.29 -12.00 -16.03
N ASN A 77 -10.61 -11.96 -15.79
CA ASN A 77 -11.44 -10.78 -16.06
C ASN A 77 -11.44 -9.78 -14.91
N ASP A 78 -10.99 -10.18 -13.72
CA ASP A 78 -11.07 -9.41 -12.49
C ASP A 78 -9.71 -8.94 -11.98
N ILE A 79 -8.62 -9.56 -12.47
CA ILE A 79 -7.24 -9.20 -12.16
C ILE A 79 -6.55 -8.66 -13.41
N ARG A 80 -5.97 -7.47 -13.31
CA ARG A 80 -5.21 -6.85 -14.41
C ARG A 80 -3.76 -6.62 -14.02
N PHE A 81 -2.85 -7.23 -14.79
CA PHE A 81 -1.39 -7.00 -14.69
C PHE A 81 -0.99 -5.83 -15.59
N LEU A 82 -0.70 -4.68 -15.00
CA LEU A 82 -0.42 -3.44 -15.72
C LEU A 82 1.07 -3.26 -16.09
N GLY A 83 1.95 -4.13 -15.59
CA GLY A 83 3.39 -3.95 -15.75
C GLY A 83 3.91 -2.72 -14.99
N LYS A 84 5.10 -2.23 -15.37
CA LYS A 84 5.67 -1.01 -14.79
C LYS A 84 4.91 0.21 -15.31
N GLN A 85 4.56 1.12 -14.41
CA GLN A 85 3.81 2.33 -14.71
C GLN A 85 4.55 3.56 -14.19
N ASP A 86 4.53 4.65 -14.96
CA ASP A 86 5.13 5.93 -14.58
C ASP A 86 4.12 6.86 -13.87
N GLN A 87 2.82 6.69 -14.17
CA GLN A 87 1.72 7.49 -13.64
C GLN A 87 1.05 6.81 -12.44
N MET A 88 1.85 6.51 -11.40
CA MET A 88 1.38 5.79 -10.23
C MET A 88 0.29 6.54 -9.44
N ASP A 89 0.39 7.85 -9.37
CA ASP A 89 -0.58 8.73 -8.73
C ASP A 89 -1.97 8.62 -9.36
N GLU A 90 -2.04 8.51 -10.68
CA GLU A 90 -3.31 8.32 -11.39
C GLU A 90 -3.96 6.98 -11.06
N ILE A 91 -3.17 5.91 -11.07
CA ILE A 91 -3.67 4.56 -10.82
C ILE A 91 -4.07 4.40 -9.34
N LEU A 92 -3.24 4.88 -8.41
CA LEU A 92 -3.57 4.80 -6.99
C LEU A 92 -4.79 5.65 -6.62
N SER A 93 -5.00 6.80 -7.28
CA SER A 93 -6.15 7.69 -6.98
C SER A 93 -7.52 7.06 -7.23
N ILE A 94 -7.61 5.99 -8.01
CA ILE A 94 -8.87 5.26 -8.28
C ILE A 94 -9.05 4.02 -7.42
N ALA A 95 -8.02 3.59 -6.71
CA ALA A 95 -8.09 2.42 -5.84
C ALA A 95 -8.89 2.70 -4.55
N ASP A 96 -9.56 1.68 -4.07
CA ASP A 96 -10.30 1.73 -2.81
C ASP A 96 -9.49 1.11 -1.66
N LEU A 97 -8.58 0.18 -1.97
CA LEU A 97 -7.73 -0.49 -0.98
C LEU A 97 -6.38 -0.88 -1.58
N PHE A 98 -5.33 -0.85 -0.78
CA PHE A 98 -3.99 -1.28 -1.17
C PHE A 98 -3.57 -2.51 -0.38
N LEU A 99 -3.06 -3.55 -1.07
CA LEU A 99 -2.59 -4.79 -0.46
C LEU A 99 -1.07 -4.87 -0.49
N LEU A 100 -0.44 -5.11 0.65
CA LEU A 100 1.01 -5.26 0.78
C LEU A 100 1.38 -6.42 1.74
N PRO A 101 1.23 -7.69 1.32
CA PRO A 101 1.49 -8.86 2.16
C PRO A 101 2.98 -9.22 2.27
N SER A 102 3.88 -8.25 2.13
CA SER A 102 5.33 -8.49 2.11
C SER A 102 5.80 -9.25 3.36
N GLN A 103 6.70 -10.22 3.15
CA GLN A 103 7.38 -10.93 4.23
C GLN A 103 8.38 -10.02 4.95
N TYR A 104 8.97 -9.09 4.23
CA TYR A 104 9.86 -8.08 4.77
C TYR A 104 9.73 -6.78 3.95
N GLU A 105 9.67 -5.67 4.66
CA GLU A 105 9.63 -4.32 4.07
C GLU A 105 10.45 -3.39 4.96
N SER A 106 11.47 -2.73 4.39
CA SER A 106 12.34 -1.84 5.19
C SER A 106 11.62 -0.56 5.61
N PHE A 107 10.79 0.01 4.73
CA PHE A 107 10.01 1.22 5.02
C PHE A 107 8.57 1.11 4.51
N GLY A 108 8.34 0.70 3.26
CA GLY A 108 7.01 0.59 2.67
C GLY A 108 6.59 1.83 1.85
N LEU A 109 7.48 2.34 1.00
CA LEU A 109 7.19 3.50 0.15
C LEU A 109 5.90 3.35 -0.65
N SER A 110 5.63 2.18 -1.23
CA SER A 110 4.40 1.95 -1.99
C SER A 110 3.13 2.05 -1.13
N ALA A 111 3.20 1.66 0.14
CA ALA A 111 2.11 1.86 1.09
C ALA A 111 1.91 3.35 1.39
N LEU A 112 3.00 4.09 1.61
CA LEU A 112 2.94 5.54 1.86
C LEU A 112 2.41 6.31 0.65
N GLU A 113 2.79 5.92 -0.56
CA GLU A 113 2.27 6.47 -1.82
C GLU A 113 0.76 6.21 -1.97
N ALA A 114 0.30 4.99 -1.66
CA ALA A 114 -1.12 4.66 -1.64
C ALA A 114 -1.88 5.53 -0.63
N MET A 115 -1.38 5.64 0.60
CA MET A 115 -2.00 6.48 1.64
C MET A 115 -2.04 7.96 1.26
N ALA A 116 -1.00 8.49 0.62
CA ALA A 116 -0.96 9.85 0.12
C ALA A 116 -2.00 10.10 -0.99
N SER A 117 -2.36 9.05 -1.74
CA SER A 117 -3.44 9.07 -2.74
C SER A 117 -4.84 8.82 -2.13
N GLY A 118 -4.94 8.70 -0.82
CA GLY A 118 -6.20 8.44 -0.11
C GLY A 118 -6.63 6.98 -0.14
N VAL A 119 -5.68 6.05 -0.17
CA VAL A 119 -5.97 4.61 -0.23
C VAL A 119 -5.54 3.95 1.07
N PRO A 120 -6.46 3.38 1.87
CA PRO A 120 -6.11 2.63 3.06
C PRO A 120 -5.36 1.34 2.71
N VAL A 121 -4.54 0.86 3.65
CA VAL A 121 -3.58 -0.22 3.41
C VAL A 121 -3.88 -1.43 4.28
N ILE A 122 -3.96 -2.60 3.66
CA ILE A 122 -3.83 -3.89 4.35
C ILE A 122 -2.42 -4.40 4.13
N SER A 123 -1.66 -4.52 5.20
CA SER A 123 -0.27 -4.98 5.12
C SER A 123 0.06 -6.01 6.21
N THR A 124 1.20 -6.65 6.07
CA THR A 124 1.76 -7.43 7.18
C THR A 124 2.34 -6.52 8.26
N ASN A 125 2.51 -7.07 9.46
CA ASN A 125 3.18 -6.41 10.60
C ASN A 125 4.71 -6.54 10.54
N ALA A 126 5.30 -6.60 9.33
CA ALA A 126 6.70 -6.91 9.09
C ALA A 126 7.55 -5.66 8.83
N GLY A 127 8.78 -5.65 9.35
CA GLY A 127 9.75 -4.58 9.12
C GLY A 127 9.24 -3.20 9.53
N GLY A 128 9.36 -2.21 8.66
CA GLY A 128 8.92 -0.83 8.88
C GLY A 128 7.43 -0.57 8.64
N LEU A 129 6.64 -1.58 8.21
CA LEU A 129 5.22 -1.39 7.92
C LEU A 129 4.38 -0.90 9.12
N PRO A 130 4.61 -1.37 10.36
CA PRO A 130 3.88 -0.85 11.53
C PRO A 130 4.15 0.62 11.84
N GLU A 131 5.24 1.20 11.34
CA GLU A 131 5.55 2.62 11.50
C GLU A 131 4.71 3.50 10.56
N ILE A 132 4.33 2.94 9.40
CA ILE A 132 3.56 3.64 8.36
C ILE A 132 2.08 3.33 8.48
N ASN A 133 1.71 2.06 8.60
CA ASN A 133 0.32 1.63 8.63
C ASN A 133 -0.16 1.46 10.07
N ILE A 134 -1.00 2.38 10.53
CA ILE A 134 -1.55 2.34 11.89
C ILE A 134 -2.77 1.45 11.92
N HIS A 135 -2.65 0.30 12.60
CA HIS A 135 -3.70 -0.71 12.72
C HIS A 135 -5.02 -0.12 13.24
N GLY A 136 -6.10 -0.35 12.50
CA GLY A 136 -7.45 0.13 12.81
C GLY A 136 -7.66 1.64 12.56
N LYS A 137 -6.68 2.33 11.94
CA LYS A 137 -6.78 3.77 11.66
C LYS A 137 -6.51 4.10 10.19
N THR A 138 -5.34 3.71 9.67
CA THR A 138 -4.98 3.97 8.26
C THR A 138 -5.15 2.74 7.38
N GLY A 139 -5.46 1.64 7.99
CA GLY A 139 -5.63 0.32 7.44
C GLY A 139 -5.53 -0.72 8.54
N PHE A 140 -5.10 -1.92 8.19
CA PHE A 140 -4.89 -3.00 9.16
C PHE A 140 -3.55 -3.71 8.94
N LEU A 141 -3.01 -4.25 10.02
CA LEU A 141 -1.83 -5.10 10.04
C LEU A 141 -2.24 -6.54 10.34
N SER A 142 -1.67 -7.49 9.60
CA SER A 142 -1.93 -8.91 9.74
C SER A 142 -0.61 -9.70 9.91
N PRO A 143 -0.63 -10.89 10.48
CA PRO A 143 0.54 -11.77 10.46
C PRO A 143 0.98 -12.13 9.04
N ILE A 144 2.27 -12.36 8.83
CA ILE A 144 2.81 -12.78 7.53
C ILE A 144 2.15 -14.10 7.11
N GLY A 145 1.57 -14.11 5.91
CA GLY A 145 0.92 -15.29 5.32
C GLY A 145 -0.51 -15.54 5.80
N ASP A 146 -1.04 -14.74 6.70
CA ASP A 146 -2.43 -14.86 7.12
C ASP A 146 -3.37 -14.16 6.13
N VAL A 147 -3.58 -14.83 5.00
CA VAL A 147 -4.47 -14.40 3.93
C VAL A 147 -5.92 -14.22 4.43
N SER A 148 -6.35 -15.05 5.40
CA SER A 148 -7.71 -15.00 5.93
C SER A 148 -7.96 -13.72 6.72
N ASP A 149 -7.02 -13.39 7.60
CA ASP A 149 -7.06 -12.18 8.42
C ASP A 149 -6.99 -10.92 7.53
N MET A 150 -6.09 -10.91 6.54
CA MET A 150 -5.99 -9.80 5.58
C MET A 150 -7.29 -9.60 4.79
N ALA A 151 -7.93 -10.67 4.32
CA ALA A 151 -9.19 -10.60 3.60
C ALA A 151 -10.34 -10.10 4.50
N GLY A 152 -10.42 -10.58 5.73
CA GLY A 152 -11.38 -10.10 6.72
C GLY A 152 -11.24 -8.60 7.01
N HIS A 153 -10.01 -8.12 7.16
CA HIS A 153 -9.71 -6.70 7.31
C HIS A 153 -10.07 -5.88 6.06
N ALA A 154 -9.79 -6.41 4.86
CA ALA A 154 -10.16 -5.75 3.60
C ALA A 154 -11.68 -5.59 3.50
N LEU A 155 -12.44 -6.64 3.75
CA LEU A 155 -13.91 -6.61 3.75
C LEU A 155 -14.46 -5.61 4.77
N LYS A 156 -13.89 -5.56 5.97
CA LYS A 156 -14.30 -4.61 7.02
C LYS A 156 -14.22 -3.15 6.56
N ILE A 157 -13.23 -2.79 5.73
CA ILE A 157 -13.10 -1.44 5.17
C ILE A 157 -14.05 -1.24 3.98
N LEU A 158 -14.16 -2.24 3.09
CA LEU A 158 -14.79 -2.09 1.77
C LEU A 158 -16.31 -2.21 1.77
N GLN A 159 -16.90 -2.86 2.76
CA GLN A 159 -18.34 -3.17 2.80
C GLN A 159 -19.23 -1.95 3.04
N ASP A 160 -18.68 -0.88 3.59
CA ASP A 160 -19.41 0.33 3.96
C ASP A 160 -18.66 1.59 3.49
N ASP A 161 -19.37 2.49 2.77
CA ASP A 161 -18.77 3.69 2.16
C ASP A 161 -18.30 4.69 3.22
N ASP A 162 -19.01 4.83 4.33
CA ASP A 162 -18.64 5.75 5.41
C ASP A 162 -17.37 5.26 6.12
N THR A 163 -17.29 3.96 6.37
CA THR A 163 -16.08 3.33 6.93
C THR A 163 -14.89 3.51 5.97
N LEU A 164 -15.08 3.22 4.69
CA LEU A 164 -14.03 3.40 3.68
C LEU A 164 -13.54 4.85 3.66
N GLN A 165 -14.46 5.83 3.68
CA GLN A 165 -14.10 7.25 3.66
C GLN A 165 -13.32 7.66 4.91
N GLN A 166 -13.68 7.18 6.10
CA GLN A 166 -12.93 7.43 7.33
C GLN A 166 -11.48 6.92 7.24
N PHE A 167 -11.28 5.71 6.71
CA PHE A 167 -9.94 5.17 6.50
C PHE A 167 -9.15 5.94 5.44
N LYS A 168 -9.78 6.39 4.36
CA LYS A 168 -9.18 7.24 3.32
C LYS A 168 -8.67 8.56 3.90
N ASP A 169 -9.49 9.25 4.67
CA ASP A 169 -9.14 10.53 5.30
C ASP A 169 -8.01 10.38 6.33
N ALA A 170 -8.06 9.30 7.11
CA ALA A 170 -7.01 8.98 8.06
C ALA A 170 -5.67 8.64 7.36
N ALA A 171 -5.71 7.90 6.25
CA ALA A 171 -4.55 7.57 5.43
C ALA A 171 -3.87 8.83 4.89
N ILE A 172 -4.61 9.75 4.25
CA ILE A 172 -4.10 11.04 3.76
C ILE A 172 -3.48 11.85 4.91
N THR A 173 -4.20 11.96 6.02
CA THR A 173 -3.75 12.75 7.17
C THR A 173 -2.43 12.21 7.72
N HIS A 174 -2.32 10.90 7.83
CA HIS A 174 -1.11 10.27 8.33
C HIS A 174 0.05 10.36 7.32
N ALA A 175 -0.20 10.15 6.02
CA ALA A 175 0.83 10.28 4.99
C ALA A 175 1.50 11.65 4.98
N ARG A 176 0.76 12.73 5.30
CA ARG A 176 1.30 14.08 5.42
C ARG A 176 2.36 14.24 6.53
N THR A 177 2.38 13.36 7.52
CA THR A 177 3.40 13.39 8.57
C THR A 177 4.79 13.00 8.04
N PHE A 178 4.85 12.32 6.90
CA PHE A 178 6.09 11.91 6.21
C PHE A 178 6.51 12.87 5.09
N GLU A 179 5.95 14.08 5.03
CA GLU A 179 6.37 15.09 4.05
C GLU A 179 7.82 15.53 4.28
N LYS A 180 8.53 15.78 3.18
CA LYS A 180 9.93 16.23 3.21
C LYS A 180 10.14 17.44 4.12
N SER A 181 9.21 18.40 4.12
CA SER A 181 9.24 19.58 4.97
C SER A 181 9.23 19.28 6.47
N ARG A 182 8.76 18.10 6.87
CA ARG A 182 8.75 17.63 8.27
C ARG A 182 9.95 16.75 8.58
N ILE A 183 10.33 15.89 7.64
CA ILE A 183 11.36 14.88 7.86
C ILE A 183 12.78 15.48 7.76
N ILE A 184 13.04 16.36 6.77
CA ILE A 184 14.37 16.95 6.57
C ILE A 184 14.87 17.68 7.83
N PRO A 185 14.09 18.56 8.47
CA PRO A 185 14.55 19.23 9.69
C PRO A 185 14.94 18.28 10.84
N LEU A 186 14.29 17.11 10.94
CA LEU A 186 14.65 16.10 11.96
C LEU A 186 16.05 15.51 11.69
N TYR A 187 16.40 15.26 10.42
CA TYR A 187 17.73 14.80 10.05
C TYR A 187 18.78 15.89 10.28
N GLU A 188 18.49 17.14 9.92
CA GLU A 188 19.39 18.28 10.16
C GLU A 188 19.68 18.44 11.66
N GLN A 189 18.64 18.39 12.50
CA GLN A 189 18.78 18.45 13.95
C GLN A 189 19.59 17.27 14.52
N LEU A 190 19.36 16.05 13.99
CA LEU A 190 20.15 14.87 14.38
C LEU A 190 21.63 15.06 14.04
N TYR A 191 21.96 15.54 12.84
CA TYR A 191 23.34 15.81 12.43
C TYR A 191 24.00 16.87 13.32
N ASP A 192 23.30 17.95 13.63
CA ASP A 192 23.83 19.01 14.52
C ASP A 192 24.13 18.46 15.92
N THR A 193 23.24 17.63 16.46
CA THR A 193 23.43 16.98 17.76
C THR A 193 24.67 16.08 17.76
N VAL A 194 24.79 15.19 16.77
CA VAL A 194 25.93 14.26 16.66
C VAL A 194 27.26 15.03 16.47
N LEU A 195 27.24 16.09 15.67
CA LEU A 195 28.43 16.92 15.47
C LEU A 195 28.85 17.68 16.74
N ALA A 196 27.89 18.16 17.52
CA ALA A 196 28.15 18.81 18.80
C ALA A 196 28.80 17.82 19.79
N GLU A 197 28.20 16.64 19.96
CA GLU A 197 28.75 15.56 20.82
C GLU A 197 30.19 15.15 20.39
N TYR A 198 30.43 15.04 19.11
CA TYR A 198 31.75 14.67 18.58
C TYR A 198 32.79 15.73 18.89
N ARG A 199 32.45 17.04 18.73
CA ARG A 199 33.34 18.14 19.03
C ARG A 199 33.66 18.23 20.53
N GLU A 200 32.68 18.00 21.38
CA GLU A 200 32.84 17.97 22.83
C GLU A 200 33.78 16.86 23.28
N LYS A 201 33.60 15.64 22.81
CA LYS A 201 34.49 14.50 23.07
C LYS A 201 35.93 14.80 22.63
N LYS A 202 36.11 15.35 21.44
CA LYS A 202 37.42 15.67 20.90
C LYS A 202 38.13 16.77 21.71
N SER A 203 37.39 17.70 22.32
CA SER A 203 37.96 18.76 23.18
C SER A 203 38.43 18.26 24.57
N LEU A 204 37.93 17.06 25.00
CA LEU A 204 38.32 16.43 26.25
C LEU A 204 39.55 15.50 26.13
N GLU A 205 39.97 15.18 24.90
CA GLU A 205 41.12 14.33 24.59
C GLU A 205 42.41 15.12 24.37
N VAL A 206 42.39 16.45 24.46
CA VAL A 206 43.52 17.37 24.38
C VAL A 206 43.82 17.95 25.74
#